data_26d80b90131b85edd5a45cd9e9db56ab
#
_entry.id   26d80b90131b85edd5a45cd9e9db56ab
#
_cell.length_a   1.000
_cell.length_b   1.000
_cell.length_c   1.000
_cell.angle_alpha   90.00
_cell.angle_beta   90.00
_cell.angle_gamma   90.00
#
_symmetry.space_group_name_H-M   'P 1'
#
loop_
_entity.id
_entity.type
_entity.pdbx_description
1 polymer ?
#
loop_
_entity_poly.entity_id
_entity_poly.type
_entity_poly.pdbx_seq_one_letter_code
_entity_poly.pdbx_strand_id
1 'polypeptide(L)'
;THHINSDIHRSEVAAKKLTIEGYIVESNIPSAPACALHEVGKKDPDDCKAEVPRFAIADKKGDTSGRKIGVLGWARNFAVVFEAEKAYHDKKEPPKDLVKDDVWGVDVPFPLPAVGAKVRITGTYDFNFTKSTTGMVSDPDNGILTFEKIEVLEPAEAPASFANKK
;
A
#
# COMPACT_ATOMS: atom_id res chain seq x y z
N THR A 1 -2.35 -13.64 -9.21
CA THR A 1 -3.46 -12.82 -8.69
C THR A 1 -4.82 -13.23 -9.24
N HIS A 2 -4.92 -13.61 -10.52
CA HIS A 2 -6.22 -13.95 -11.10
C HIS A 2 -6.88 -15.17 -10.47
N HIS A 3 -6.12 -16.08 -9.88
CA HIS A 3 -6.69 -17.20 -9.14
C HIS A 3 -7.53 -16.75 -7.96
N ILE A 4 -7.06 -15.74 -7.25
CA ILE A 4 -7.71 -15.24 -6.05
C ILE A 4 -9.02 -14.56 -6.42
N ASN A 5 -9.06 -13.96 -7.60
CA ASN A 5 -10.22 -13.20 -8.06
C ASN A 5 -11.29 -14.06 -8.74
N SER A 6 -11.06 -15.36 -8.91
CA SER A 6 -12.11 -16.22 -9.44
C SER A 6 -13.12 -16.54 -8.34
N ASP A 7 -14.40 -16.66 -8.70
CA ASP A 7 -15.47 -16.86 -7.73
C ASP A 7 -15.29 -18.13 -6.92
N ILE A 8 -14.72 -19.16 -7.51
CA ILE A 8 -14.50 -20.44 -6.84
C ILE A 8 -13.43 -20.29 -5.76
N HIS A 9 -12.36 -19.58 -6.07
CA HIS A 9 -11.23 -19.45 -5.15
C HIS A 9 -11.46 -18.43 -4.05
N ARG A 10 -12.34 -17.46 -4.25
CA ARG A 10 -12.60 -16.40 -3.26
C ARG A 10 -13.02 -16.95 -1.92
N SER A 11 -13.98 -17.87 -1.90
CA SER A 11 -14.49 -18.42 -0.66
C SER A 11 -13.46 -19.30 0.06
N GLU A 12 -12.51 -19.87 -0.70
CA GLU A 12 -11.49 -20.75 -0.13
C GLU A 12 -10.32 -19.97 0.47
N VAL A 13 -9.99 -18.80 -0.10
CA VAL A 13 -8.77 -18.07 0.29
C VAL A 13 -9.06 -16.84 1.15
N ALA A 14 -10.32 -16.42 1.28
CA ALA A 14 -10.66 -15.25 2.09
C ALA A 14 -10.21 -15.46 3.54
N ALA A 15 -9.64 -14.40 4.15
CA ALA A 15 -9.11 -14.39 5.50
C ALA A 15 -7.91 -15.33 5.70
N LYS A 16 -7.26 -15.76 4.62
CA LYS A 16 -6.07 -16.60 4.69
C LYS A 16 -4.83 -15.80 4.41
N LYS A 17 -3.71 -16.22 5.03
CA LYS A 17 -2.40 -15.65 4.74
C LYS A 17 -1.92 -16.13 3.38
N LEU A 18 -1.56 -15.21 2.51
CA LEU A 18 -1.14 -15.49 1.14
C LEU A 18 0.12 -14.72 0.79
N THR A 19 0.86 -15.26 -0.19
CA THR A 19 1.96 -14.54 -0.84
C THR A 19 1.59 -14.40 -2.31
N ILE A 20 1.55 -13.17 -2.81
CA ILE A 20 1.08 -12.84 -4.15
C ILE A 20 2.12 -12.01 -4.87
N GLU A 21 2.36 -12.33 -6.16
CA GLU A 21 3.21 -11.51 -7.03
C GLU A 21 2.35 -10.73 -8.02
N GLY A 22 2.77 -9.52 -8.33
CA GLY A 22 2.08 -8.71 -9.31
C GLY A 22 2.78 -7.38 -9.53
N TYR A 23 2.24 -6.60 -10.45
CA TYR A 23 2.73 -5.25 -10.75
C TYR A 23 1.85 -4.24 -10.08
N ILE A 24 2.46 -3.23 -9.47
CA ILE A 24 1.70 -2.11 -8.90
C ILE A 24 1.14 -1.31 -10.07
N VAL A 25 -0.18 -1.18 -10.14
CA VAL A 25 -0.86 -0.47 -11.22
C VAL A 25 -1.56 0.80 -10.76
N GLU A 26 -1.78 0.93 -9.46
CA GLU A 26 -2.38 2.13 -8.87
C GLU A 26 -1.76 2.40 -7.50
N SER A 27 -1.71 3.67 -7.12
CA SER A 27 -1.27 4.10 -5.79
C SER A 27 -1.91 5.44 -5.48
N ASN A 28 -2.30 5.65 -4.22
CA ASN A 28 -2.84 6.94 -3.80
C ASN A 28 -1.77 7.86 -3.19
N ILE A 29 -0.48 7.46 -3.24
CA ILE A 29 0.60 8.33 -2.76
C ILE A 29 0.61 9.67 -3.53
N PRO A 30 0.59 9.68 -4.88
CA PRO A 30 0.64 10.96 -5.60
C PRO A 30 -0.56 11.87 -5.33
N SER A 31 -1.71 11.31 -4.97
CA SER A 31 -2.93 12.09 -4.74
C SER A 31 -3.16 12.45 -3.27
N ALA A 32 -2.21 12.12 -2.39
CA ALA A 32 -2.35 12.45 -0.98
C ALA A 32 -2.50 13.97 -0.79
N PRO A 33 -3.49 14.42 0.02
CA PRO A 33 -3.68 15.85 0.22
C PRO A 33 -2.55 16.44 1.06
N ALA A 34 -2.20 17.71 0.76
CA ALA A 34 -1.12 18.39 1.48
C ALA A 34 -1.37 18.46 2.99
N CYS A 35 -2.63 18.54 3.41
CA CYS A 35 -2.99 18.60 4.83
C CYS A 35 -2.60 17.33 5.60
N ALA A 36 -2.37 16.21 4.91
CA ALA A 36 -1.97 14.95 5.53
C ALA A 36 -0.46 14.74 5.51
N LEU A 37 0.31 15.62 4.86
CA LEU A 37 1.75 15.50 4.70
C LEU A 37 2.46 16.32 5.78
N HIS A 38 2.64 15.73 6.94
CA HIS A 38 3.27 16.38 8.09
C HIS A 38 4.01 15.32 8.92
N GLU A 39 4.67 15.78 9.96
CA GLU A 39 5.38 14.87 10.86
C GLU A 39 4.43 13.94 11.58
N VAL A 40 4.92 12.72 11.84
CA VAL A 40 4.19 11.75 12.67
C VAL A 40 4.03 12.34 14.07
N GLY A 41 2.86 12.14 14.66
CA GLY A 41 2.53 12.70 15.97
C GLY A 41 1.68 13.96 15.89
N LYS A 42 1.63 14.60 14.74
CA LYS A 42 0.70 15.69 14.51
C LYS A 42 -0.61 15.14 13.98
N LYS A 43 -1.69 15.77 14.35
CA LYS A 43 -3.02 15.38 13.89
C LYS A 43 -3.38 16.13 12.61
N ASP A 44 -4.06 15.45 11.68
CA ASP A 44 -4.60 16.11 10.51
C ASP A 44 -5.65 17.13 10.92
N PRO A 45 -5.76 18.26 10.21
CA PRO A 45 -6.86 19.19 10.41
C PRO A 45 -8.22 18.49 10.29
N ASP A 46 -9.23 18.97 11.00
CA ASP A 46 -10.54 18.33 11.00
C ASP A 46 -11.20 18.29 9.62
N ASP A 47 -10.87 19.22 8.74
CA ASP A 47 -11.38 19.26 7.37
C ASP A 47 -10.52 18.48 6.38
N CYS A 48 -9.45 17.85 6.83
CA CYS A 48 -8.56 17.07 5.97
C CYS A 48 -9.20 15.72 5.67
N LYS A 49 -9.45 15.46 4.39
CA LYS A 49 -10.06 14.21 3.95
C LYS A 49 -9.02 13.33 3.28
N ALA A 50 -8.21 12.69 4.10
CA ALA A 50 -7.17 11.78 3.63
C ALA A 50 -7.65 10.34 3.74
N GLU A 51 -7.37 9.55 2.71
CA GLU A 51 -7.62 8.12 2.71
C GLU A 51 -6.47 7.40 3.42
N VAL A 52 -6.66 6.11 3.68
CA VAL A 52 -5.56 5.26 4.13
C VAL A 52 -4.61 5.02 2.96
N PRO A 53 -3.27 5.08 3.16
CA PRO A 53 -2.34 4.76 2.08
C PRO A 53 -2.61 3.38 1.50
N ARG A 54 -2.73 3.30 0.18
CA ARG A 54 -3.01 2.04 -0.51
C ARG A 54 -2.36 2.02 -1.87
N PHE A 55 -2.11 0.82 -2.36
CA PHE A 55 -1.79 0.60 -3.77
C PHE A 55 -2.53 -0.66 -4.23
N ALA A 56 -2.55 -0.88 -5.52
CA ALA A 56 -3.19 -2.06 -6.08
C ALA A 56 -2.22 -2.78 -7.02
N ILE A 57 -2.31 -4.11 -7.03
CA ILE A 57 -1.49 -4.96 -7.89
C ILE A 57 -2.36 -5.70 -8.88
N ALA A 58 -1.79 -5.96 -10.06
CA ALA A 58 -2.43 -6.72 -11.13
C ALA A 58 -1.40 -7.66 -11.77
N ASP A 59 -1.89 -8.60 -12.58
CA ASP A 59 -1.01 -9.59 -13.23
C ASP A 59 -0.07 -8.98 -14.27
N LYS A 60 -0.49 -7.88 -14.90
CA LYS A 60 0.27 -7.26 -15.98
C LYS A 60 0.62 -5.82 -15.66
N LYS A 61 1.83 -5.42 -16.04
CA LYS A 61 2.28 -4.06 -15.87
C LYS A 61 1.37 -3.08 -16.59
N GLY A 62 0.94 -2.03 -15.88
CA GLY A 62 0.11 -0.99 -16.46
C GLY A 62 -1.35 -1.35 -16.68
N ASP A 63 -1.79 -2.54 -16.29
CA ASP A 63 -3.14 -2.99 -16.51
C ASP A 63 -4.08 -2.48 -15.42
N THR A 64 -4.79 -1.38 -15.70
CA THR A 64 -5.77 -0.82 -14.78
C THR A 64 -7.20 -1.22 -15.15
N SER A 65 -7.39 -1.90 -16.30
CA SER A 65 -8.72 -2.29 -16.78
C SER A 65 -9.16 -3.66 -16.28
N GLY A 66 -8.21 -4.51 -15.88
CA GLY A 66 -8.49 -5.85 -15.40
C GLY A 66 -8.70 -5.89 -13.89
N ARG A 67 -8.69 -7.10 -13.36
CA ARG A 67 -8.81 -7.30 -11.92
C ARG A 67 -7.52 -6.90 -11.21
N LYS A 68 -7.68 -6.26 -10.06
CA LYS A 68 -6.56 -5.82 -9.24
C LYS A 68 -6.93 -5.98 -7.78
N ILE A 69 -5.92 -6.18 -6.95
CA ILE A 69 -6.11 -6.37 -5.51
C ILE A 69 -5.50 -5.18 -4.80
N GLY A 70 -6.31 -4.52 -3.97
CA GLY A 70 -5.84 -3.42 -3.14
C GLY A 70 -5.00 -3.94 -1.98
N VAL A 71 -3.90 -3.25 -1.67
CA VAL A 71 -3.02 -3.58 -0.56
C VAL A 71 -3.05 -2.43 0.44
N LEU A 72 -3.50 -2.72 1.65
CA LEU A 72 -3.61 -1.77 2.74
C LEU A 72 -2.87 -2.33 3.96
N GLY A 73 -2.70 -1.52 4.98
CA GLY A 73 -2.06 -1.98 6.22
C GLY A 73 -0.56 -1.79 6.27
N TRP A 74 0.04 -1.18 5.23
CA TRP A 74 1.48 -0.94 5.18
C TRP A 74 1.89 0.42 5.77
N ALA A 75 0.93 1.29 6.01
CA ALA A 75 1.10 2.55 6.74
C ALA A 75 -0.29 3.03 7.18
N ARG A 76 -0.40 3.52 8.41
CA ARG A 76 -1.70 3.91 8.94
C ARG A 76 -2.20 5.24 8.41
N ASN A 77 -1.28 6.12 7.98
CA ASN A 77 -1.64 7.41 7.42
C ASN A 77 -0.52 7.95 6.54
N PHE A 78 -0.78 9.07 5.86
CA PHE A 78 0.23 9.67 4.98
C PHE A 78 1.36 10.36 5.73
N ALA A 79 1.19 10.69 7.00
CA ALA A 79 2.30 11.23 7.80
C ALA A 79 3.43 10.21 7.91
N VAL A 80 3.10 8.94 8.13
CA VAL A 80 4.08 7.85 8.17
C VAL A 80 4.78 7.72 6.81
N VAL A 81 4.02 7.78 5.71
CA VAL A 81 4.58 7.69 4.36
C VAL A 81 5.48 8.89 4.07
N PHE A 82 5.07 10.07 4.51
CA PHE A 82 5.83 11.29 4.32
C PHE A 82 7.20 11.22 5.02
N GLU A 83 7.23 10.72 6.25
CA GLU A 83 8.50 10.51 6.95
C GLU A 83 9.37 9.46 6.28
N ALA A 84 8.74 8.38 5.78
CA ALA A 84 9.47 7.34 5.07
C ALA A 84 10.09 7.89 3.79
N GLU A 85 9.36 8.71 3.06
CA GLU A 85 9.86 9.33 1.83
C GLU A 85 11.11 10.17 2.11
N LYS A 86 11.09 10.95 3.19
CA LYS A 86 12.25 11.74 3.60
C LYS A 86 13.43 10.86 3.98
N ALA A 87 13.18 9.81 4.74
CA ALA A 87 14.23 8.92 5.22
C ALA A 87 14.85 8.09 4.09
N TYR A 88 14.05 7.75 3.09
CA TYR A 88 14.48 6.90 1.99
C TYR A 88 15.02 7.68 0.79
N HIS A 89 14.89 8.99 0.83
CA HIS A 89 15.36 9.85 -0.27
C HIS A 89 16.86 9.59 -0.53
N ASP A 90 17.23 9.42 -1.80
CA ASP A 90 18.61 9.17 -2.24
C ASP A 90 19.24 7.87 -1.73
N LYS A 91 18.47 6.99 -1.12
CA LYS A 91 18.99 5.69 -0.69
C LYS A 91 18.90 4.67 -1.81
N LYS A 92 19.95 3.87 -1.99
CA LYS A 92 20.00 2.80 -2.97
C LYS A 92 19.71 1.44 -2.34
N GLU A 93 19.94 1.31 -1.05
CA GLU A 93 19.71 0.09 -0.29
C GLU A 93 18.84 0.41 0.91
N PRO A 94 18.11 -0.59 1.43
CA PRO A 94 17.29 -0.36 2.62
C PRO A 94 18.15 0.20 3.76
N PRO A 95 17.74 1.29 4.39
CA PRO A 95 18.44 1.79 5.57
C PRO A 95 18.32 0.80 6.72
N LYS A 96 19.32 0.77 7.63
CA LYS A 96 19.28 -0.14 8.77
C LYS A 96 18.05 0.06 9.63
N ASP A 97 17.66 1.33 9.80
CA ASP A 97 16.50 1.70 10.59
C ASP A 97 15.38 2.08 9.66
N LEU A 98 14.71 1.07 9.14
CA LEU A 98 13.52 1.29 8.32
C LEU A 98 12.48 2.06 9.11
N VAL A 99 11.75 2.93 8.42
CA VAL A 99 10.64 3.61 9.04
C VAL A 99 9.57 2.57 9.38
N LYS A 100 9.13 2.57 10.62
CA LYS A 100 8.16 1.62 11.12
C LYS A 100 6.87 2.33 11.51
N ASP A 101 5.77 1.71 11.19
CA ASP A 101 4.47 2.14 11.73
C ASP A 101 4.33 1.48 13.11
N ASP A 102 4.60 2.25 14.16
CA ASP A 102 4.60 1.72 15.52
C ASP A 102 3.22 1.27 16.00
N VAL A 103 2.18 1.83 15.43
CA VAL A 103 0.81 1.49 15.81
C VAL A 103 0.40 0.15 15.21
N TRP A 104 0.73 -0.08 13.95
CA TRP A 104 0.39 -1.34 13.27
C TRP A 104 1.51 -2.37 13.30
N GLY A 105 2.70 -1.98 13.72
CA GLY A 105 3.82 -2.90 13.88
C GLY A 105 4.39 -3.41 12.57
N VAL A 106 4.36 -2.63 11.51
CA VAL A 106 4.88 -3.03 10.20
C VAL A 106 6.00 -2.08 9.77
N ASP A 107 6.94 -2.62 9.00
CA ASP A 107 7.97 -1.79 8.36
C ASP A 107 7.39 -1.18 7.09
N VAL A 108 7.55 0.13 6.93
CA VAL A 108 7.13 0.82 5.71
C VAL A 108 8.03 0.35 4.57
N PRO A 109 7.44 -0.04 3.42
CA PRO A 109 8.24 -0.59 2.31
C PRO A 109 9.37 0.32 1.85
N PHE A 110 10.50 -0.29 1.51
CA PHE A 110 11.61 0.37 0.83
C PHE A 110 11.90 -0.36 -0.48
N PRO A 111 11.92 0.32 -1.62
CA PRO A 111 11.40 1.69 -1.82
C PRO A 111 9.89 1.76 -1.60
N LEU A 112 9.37 2.97 -1.46
CA LEU A 112 7.91 3.14 -1.32
C LEU A 112 7.19 2.56 -2.55
N PRO A 113 5.97 2.03 -2.34
CA PRO A 113 5.23 1.44 -3.47
C PRO A 113 5.03 2.43 -4.60
N ALA A 114 5.52 2.07 -5.78
CA ALA A 114 5.46 2.95 -6.96
C ALA A 114 4.86 2.18 -8.13
N VAL A 115 4.01 2.85 -8.90
CA VAL A 115 3.39 2.26 -10.09
C VAL A 115 4.47 1.80 -11.06
N GLY A 116 4.34 0.56 -11.55
CA GLY A 116 5.27 -0.06 -12.46
C GLY A 116 6.22 -1.07 -11.81
N ALA A 117 6.33 -1.06 -10.49
CA ALA A 117 7.17 -2.03 -9.79
C ALA A 117 6.53 -3.41 -9.79
N LYS A 118 7.35 -4.45 -9.91
CA LYS A 118 6.90 -5.82 -9.70
C LYS A 118 7.25 -6.22 -8.27
N VAL A 119 6.28 -6.73 -7.54
CA VAL A 119 6.43 -7.01 -6.12
C VAL A 119 5.88 -8.38 -5.76
N ARG A 120 6.40 -8.91 -4.65
CA ARG A 120 5.86 -10.10 -3.98
C ARG A 120 5.42 -9.65 -2.60
N ILE A 121 4.14 -9.82 -2.30
CA ILE A 121 3.55 -9.31 -1.06
C ILE A 121 2.97 -10.46 -0.26
N THR A 122 3.27 -10.49 1.02
CA THR A 122 2.65 -11.42 1.97
C THR A 122 1.69 -10.65 2.83
N GLY A 123 0.52 -11.20 3.03
CA GLY A 123 -0.52 -10.59 3.86
C GLY A 123 -1.73 -11.48 4.00
N THR A 124 -2.78 -10.94 4.59
CA THR A 124 -4.04 -11.65 4.78
C THR A 124 -5.05 -11.16 3.76
N TYR A 125 -5.59 -12.08 2.97
CA TYR A 125 -6.60 -11.76 1.96
C TYR A 125 -7.99 -11.83 2.58
N ASP A 126 -8.78 -10.78 2.38
CA ASP A 126 -10.18 -10.74 2.79
C ASP A 126 -10.90 -9.72 1.88
N PHE A 127 -12.20 -9.59 2.05
CA PHE A 127 -12.98 -8.59 1.33
C PHE A 127 -13.05 -7.26 2.09
N ASN A 128 -12.61 -7.24 3.33
CA ASN A 128 -12.66 -6.08 4.20
C ASN A 128 -11.31 -5.79 4.82
N PHE A 129 -11.03 -4.52 5.03
CA PHE A 129 -9.87 -4.06 5.79
C PHE A 129 -10.36 -3.29 7.00
N THR A 130 -10.00 -3.72 8.20
CA THR A 130 -10.55 -3.18 9.45
C THR A 130 -9.55 -2.44 10.33
N LYS A 131 -8.31 -2.33 9.92
CA LYS A 131 -7.29 -1.60 10.70
C LYS A 131 -7.43 -0.07 10.63
N SER A 132 -8.26 0.42 9.71
CA SER A 132 -8.41 1.85 9.51
C SER A 132 -9.10 2.52 10.70
N THR A 133 -8.57 3.69 11.12
CA THR A 133 -9.21 4.51 12.16
C THR A 133 -10.41 5.28 11.61
N THR A 134 -10.57 5.33 10.29
CA THR A 134 -11.69 6.01 9.65
C THR A 134 -12.85 5.07 9.33
N GLY A 135 -12.71 3.79 9.68
CA GLY A 135 -13.73 2.79 9.44
C GLY A 135 -13.22 1.64 8.58
N MET A 136 -14.13 0.77 8.19
CA MET A 136 -13.82 -0.40 7.39
C MET A 136 -13.75 -0.03 5.91
N VAL A 137 -12.71 -0.52 5.22
CA VAL A 137 -12.62 -0.43 3.76
C VAL A 137 -13.05 -1.78 3.21
N SER A 138 -13.91 -1.78 2.21
CA SER A 138 -14.43 -3.03 1.61
C SER A 138 -14.22 -3.04 0.10
N ASP A 139 -13.92 -4.22 -0.42
CA ASP A 139 -13.90 -4.47 -1.87
C ASP A 139 -14.48 -5.87 -2.11
N PRO A 140 -15.81 -5.97 -2.27
CA PRO A 140 -16.44 -7.27 -2.43
C PRO A 140 -16.16 -7.95 -3.76
N ASP A 141 -15.67 -7.19 -4.74
CA ASP A 141 -15.40 -7.72 -6.08
C ASP A 141 -14.01 -8.30 -6.23
N ASN A 142 -12.99 -7.59 -5.74
CA ASN A 142 -11.58 -7.97 -5.95
C ASN A 142 -10.89 -8.44 -4.67
N GLY A 143 -11.35 -7.99 -3.52
CA GLY A 143 -10.73 -8.28 -2.25
C GLY A 143 -9.57 -7.35 -1.93
N ILE A 144 -9.10 -7.47 -0.71
CA ILE A 144 -8.04 -6.62 -0.15
C ILE A 144 -7.01 -7.52 0.52
N LEU A 145 -5.74 -7.20 0.30
CA LEU A 145 -4.65 -7.87 1.00
C LEU A 145 -4.17 -6.94 2.13
N THR A 146 -4.28 -7.41 3.37
CA THR A 146 -3.74 -6.68 4.52
C THR A 146 -2.26 -7.00 4.62
N PHE A 147 -1.44 -5.98 4.44
CA PHE A 147 0.01 -6.08 4.29
C PHE A 147 0.70 -6.65 5.54
N GLU A 148 1.68 -7.52 5.34
CA GLU A 148 2.62 -7.94 6.36
C GLU A 148 4.05 -7.64 5.93
N LYS A 149 4.43 -8.00 4.70
CA LYS A 149 5.76 -7.72 4.17
C LYS A 149 5.77 -7.69 2.65
N ILE A 150 6.80 -7.09 2.09
CA ILE A 150 6.96 -6.92 0.65
C ILE A 150 8.40 -7.21 0.23
N GLU A 151 8.55 -7.76 -0.97
CA GLU A 151 9.83 -7.90 -1.64
C GLU A 151 9.67 -7.28 -3.02
N VAL A 152 10.54 -6.34 -3.37
CA VAL A 152 10.51 -5.72 -4.70
C VAL A 152 11.34 -6.60 -5.64
N LEU A 153 10.69 -7.15 -6.66
CA LEU A 153 11.33 -8.04 -7.64
C LEU A 153 11.91 -7.25 -8.80
N GLU A 154 11.21 -6.20 -9.23
CA GLU A 154 11.66 -5.29 -10.28
C GLU A 154 11.26 -3.88 -9.88
N PRO A 155 12.21 -2.94 -9.75
CA PRO A 155 11.87 -1.59 -9.32
C PRO A 155 11.09 -0.84 -10.40
N ALA A 156 10.29 0.14 -9.98
CA ALA A 156 9.63 1.04 -10.91
C ALA A 156 10.65 1.96 -11.57
N GLU A 157 10.31 2.49 -12.74
CA GLU A 157 11.19 3.43 -13.45
C GLU A 157 11.32 4.76 -12.68
N ALA A 158 10.25 5.18 -12.02
CA ALA A 158 10.24 6.41 -11.24
C ALA A 158 9.85 6.09 -9.79
N PRO A 159 10.47 6.75 -8.80
CA PRO A 159 10.10 6.53 -7.41
C PRO A 159 8.72 7.11 -7.11
N ALA A 160 8.08 6.56 -6.09
CA ALA A 160 6.81 7.11 -5.61
C ALA A 160 7.06 8.50 -5.02
N SER A 161 6.18 9.44 -5.32
CA SER A 161 6.29 10.79 -4.82
C SER A 161 4.92 11.43 -4.62
N PHE A 162 4.89 12.48 -3.79
CA PHE A 162 3.68 13.23 -3.52
C PHE A 162 3.55 14.39 -4.52
N ALA A 163 2.38 14.49 -5.16
CA ALA A 163 2.12 15.60 -6.07
C ALA A 163 1.87 16.92 -5.32
N ASN A 164 1.32 16.83 -4.10
CA ASN A 164 0.94 17.99 -3.30
C ASN A 164 1.98 18.42 -2.27
N LYS A 165 3.13 17.80 -2.30
CA LYS A 165 4.22 18.09 -1.36
C LYS A 165 4.78 19.49 -1.59
N LYS A 166 4.99 20.23 -0.50
CA LYS A 166 5.63 21.54 -0.54
C LYS A 166 7.11 21.46 -0.21
#